data_fe0278cb0bb6701bf4c8d1396afc0252
#
_entry.id   fe0278cb0bb6701bf4c8d1396afc0252
#
_cell.length_a   1.000
_cell.length_b   1.000
_cell.length_c   1.000
_cell.angle_alpha   90.00
_cell.angle_beta   90.00
_cell.angle_gamma   90.00
#
_symmetry.space_group_name_H-M   'P 1'
#
loop_
_entity.id
_entity.type
_entity.pdbx_description
1 polymer ?
#
loop_
_entity_poly.entity_id
_entity_poly.type
_entity_poly.pdbx_seq_one_letter_code
_entity_poly.pdbx_strand_id
1 'polypeptide(L)'
;MGVIVVTRTGVVTGSTSFTALSSLAASAVSSSFTVATGMTSIKNITVGQAVDATGESFQGLIKISGNAMRDGDAVFTVGGQVTVGTSTGTNQNYISIDTDLSVQPGNSVEISYAQVGDTATVDVAATVQFSA
;
A
#
# COMPACT_ATOMS: atom_id res chain seq x y z
N MET A 1 22.83 11.65 -5.05
CA MET A 1 21.63 10.87 -5.34
C MET A 1 21.09 10.24 -4.09
N GLY A 2 19.85 10.50 -3.76
CA GLY A 2 19.25 9.97 -2.54
C GLY A 2 18.14 8.99 -2.82
N VAL A 3 17.82 8.22 -1.79
CA VAL A 3 16.66 7.36 -1.74
C VAL A 3 15.84 7.79 -0.54
N ILE A 4 14.52 7.97 -0.75
CA ILE A 4 13.59 8.28 0.33
C ILE A 4 12.57 7.16 0.40
N VAL A 5 12.32 6.68 1.61
CA VAL A 5 11.37 5.61 1.88
C VAL A 5 10.22 6.16 2.71
N VAL A 6 9.00 5.94 2.26
CA VAL A 6 7.78 6.38 2.95
C VAL A 6 6.92 5.16 3.25
N THR A 7 6.54 5.01 4.53
CA THR A 7 5.69 3.90 4.98
C THR A 7 4.33 4.43 5.42
N ARG A 8 3.28 3.75 4.99
CA ARG A 8 1.91 4.01 5.40
C ARG A 8 1.25 2.72 5.87
N THR A 9 0.45 2.82 6.92
CA THR A 9 -0.18 1.66 7.55
C THR A 9 -1.67 1.89 7.74
N GLY A 10 -2.41 0.82 7.98
CA GLY A 10 -3.81 0.92 8.32
C GLY A 10 -4.41 -0.43 8.66
N VAL A 11 -5.50 -0.40 9.42
CA VAL A 11 -6.37 -1.55 9.62
C VAL A 11 -7.56 -1.35 8.70
N VAL A 12 -7.70 -2.22 7.71
CA VAL A 12 -8.75 -2.12 6.71
C VAL A 12 -9.76 -3.22 6.94
N THR A 13 -10.98 -2.84 7.27
CA THR A 13 -12.10 -3.78 7.40
C THR A 13 -12.70 -3.99 6.01
N GLY A 14 -12.64 -5.21 5.55
CA GLY A 14 -12.90 -5.68 4.21
C GLY A 14 -13.76 -4.82 3.33
N SER A 15 -13.16 -4.22 2.33
CA SER A 15 -13.83 -3.32 1.42
C SER A 15 -13.30 -3.49 0.01
N THR A 16 -14.21 -3.52 -0.96
CA THR A 16 -13.86 -3.46 -2.38
C THR A 16 -13.51 -2.05 -2.83
N SER A 17 -13.79 -1.06 -1.98
CA SER A 17 -13.40 0.33 -2.22
C SER A 17 -12.05 0.61 -1.59
N PHE A 18 -11.23 1.42 -2.26
CA PHE A 18 -9.92 1.77 -1.74
C PHE A 18 -10.02 2.63 -0.48
N THR A 19 -9.29 2.23 0.55
CA THR A 19 -9.18 2.94 1.82
C THR A 19 -7.77 3.49 1.95
N ALA A 20 -7.64 4.79 2.20
CA ALA A 20 -6.34 5.44 2.33
C ALA A 20 -5.63 4.96 3.60
N LEU A 21 -4.34 4.66 3.44
CA LEU A 21 -3.47 4.30 4.56
C LEU A 21 -2.88 5.57 5.18
N SER A 22 -2.60 5.52 6.47
CA SER A 22 -2.15 6.67 7.26
C SER A 22 -0.66 6.59 7.57
N SER A 23 -0.11 7.67 8.14
CA SER A 23 1.26 7.67 8.61
C SER A 23 1.41 6.77 9.84
N LEU A 24 2.66 6.37 10.12
CA LEU A 24 2.98 5.56 11.30
C LEU A 24 2.75 6.31 12.62
N ALA A 25 2.82 7.64 12.60
CA ALA A 25 2.64 8.43 13.81
C ALA A 25 1.18 8.41 14.25
N ALA A 26 0.91 7.90 15.44
CA ALA A 26 -0.45 7.72 15.96
C ALA A 26 -1.23 9.02 16.08
N SER A 27 -0.55 10.16 16.22
CA SER A 27 -1.18 11.48 16.35
C SER A 27 -1.25 12.25 15.02
N ALA A 28 -0.57 11.78 13.98
CA ALA A 28 -0.54 12.44 12.69
C ALA A 28 -1.32 11.61 11.68
N VAL A 29 -2.58 11.96 11.49
CA VAL A 29 -3.41 11.27 10.52
C VAL A 29 -3.27 12.00 9.19
N SER A 30 -2.27 11.61 8.42
CA SER A 30 -2.08 12.11 7.07
C SER A 30 -2.03 10.95 6.11
N SER A 31 -3.03 10.81 5.26
CA SER A 31 -3.06 9.77 4.25
C SER A 31 -2.18 10.13 3.05
N SER A 32 -2.02 11.41 2.76
CA SER A 32 -1.18 11.86 1.65
C SER A 32 0.15 12.39 2.16
N PHE A 33 1.12 12.43 1.26
CA PHE A 33 2.43 13.02 1.53
C PHE A 33 2.99 13.67 0.27
N THR A 34 3.89 14.62 0.46
CA THR A 34 4.50 15.35 -0.63
C THR A 34 5.78 14.66 -1.08
N VAL A 35 5.94 14.49 -2.39
CA VAL A 35 7.15 13.93 -2.96
C VAL A 35 8.29 14.92 -2.75
N ALA A 36 9.38 14.47 -2.15
CA ALA A 36 10.51 15.32 -1.81
C ALA A 36 11.23 15.86 -3.06
N THR A 37 11.86 17.01 -2.91
CA THR A 37 12.65 17.62 -3.96
C THR A 37 13.73 16.67 -4.45
N GLY A 38 13.86 16.54 -5.76
CA GLY A 38 14.85 15.66 -6.38
C GLY A 38 14.40 14.23 -6.60
N MET A 39 13.26 13.82 -6.05
CA MET A 39 12.72 12.50 -6.27
C MET A 39 11.85 12.49 -7.52
N THR A 40 12.18 11.68 -8.50
CA THR A 40 11.50 11.68 -9.80
C THR A 40 10.87 10.34 -10.16
N SER A 41 11.13 9.29 -9.39
CA SER A 41 10.53 7.98 -9.65
C SER A 41 10.30 7.17 -8.39
N ILE A 42 9.34 6.25 -8.48
CA ILE A 42 9.12 5.21 -7.48
C ILE A 42 9.75 3.94 -8.04
N LYS A 43 10.69 3.37 -7.31
CA LYS A 43 11.48 2.21 -7.74
C LYS A 43 11.04 0.90 -7.13
N ASN A 44 10.42 0.94 -5.96
CA ASN A 44 9.97 -0.26 -5.28
C ASN A 44 8.78 0.04 -4.40
N ILE A 45 7.84 -0.90 -4.34
CA ILE A 45 6.71 -0.87 -3.44
C ILE A 45 6.71 -2.21 -2.70
N THR A 46 6.76 -2.15 -1.38
CA THR A 46 6.72 -3.33 -0.52
C THR A 46 5.44 -3.29 0.28
N VAL A 47 4.66 -4.36 0.26
CA VAL A 47 3.38 -4.42 0.95
C VAL A 47 3.30 -5.68 1.80
N GLY A 48 2.93 -5.50 3.06
CA GLY A 48 2.64 -6.60 3.98
C GLY A 48 1.18 -6.59 4.36
N GLN A 49 0.56 -7.75 4.43
CA GLN A 49 -0.80 -7.96 4.92
C GLN A 49 -0.76 -8.98 6.04
N ALA A 50 -1.39 -8.64 7.17
CA ALA A 50 -1.58 -9.58 8.28
C ALA A 50 -3.07 -9.71 8.55
N VAL A 51 -3.58 -10.95 8.50
CA VAL A 51 -5.01 -11.25 8.58
C VAL A 51 -5.26 -12.14 9.77
N ASP A 52 -6.18 -11.72 10.62
CA ASP A 52 -6.63 -12.50 11.76
C ASP A 52 -8.07 -12.94 11.53
N ALA A 53 -8.25 -13.94 10.67
CA ALA A 53 -9.54 -14.50 10.31
C ALA A 53 -9.35 -15.95 9.85
N THR A 54 -10.44 -16.67 9.66
CA THR A 54 -10.43 -18.03 9.16
C THR A 54 -11.46 -18.20 8.06
N GLY A 55 -11.16 -19.08 7.09
CA GLY A 55 -12.09 -19.42 6.02
C GLY A 55 -12.27 -18.35 4.95
N GLU A 56 -11.52 -17.27 5.02
CA GLU A 56 -11.59 -16.17 4.05
C GLU A 56 -10.58 -16.38 2.94
N SER A 57 -10.92 -15.98 1.73
CA SER A 57 -10.03 -16.04 0.57
C SER A 57 -10.17 -14.77 -0.25
N PHE A 58 -9.10 -13.99 -0.35
CA PHE A 58 -9.15 -12.69 -1.02
C PHE A 58 -7.80 -12.32 -1.62
N GLN A 59 -7.82 -11.32 -2.47
CA GLN A 59 -6.63 -10.70 -3.04
C GLN A 59 -6.60 -9.23 -2.65
N GLY A 60 -5.48 -8.77 -2.11
CA GLY A 60 -5.28 -7.37 -1.80
C GLY A 60 -4.85 -6.58 -3.03
N LEU A 61 -5.23 -5.31 -3.06
CA LEU A 61 -4.83 -4.35 -4.10
C LEU A 61 -4.25 -3.12 -3.42
N ILE A 62 -3.12 -2.64 -3.94
CA ILE A 62 -2.53 -1.36 -3.54
C ILE A 62 -2.67 -0.37 -4.69
N LYS A 63 -3.12 0.84 -4.37
CA LYS A 63 -3.20 1.93 -5.34
C LYS A 63 -2.31 3.08 -4.88
N ILE A 64 -1.49 3.57 -5.81
CA ILE A 64 -0.70 4.78 -5.65
C ILE A 64 -1.37 5.85 -6.51
N SER A 65 -1.83 6.93 -5.90
CA SER A 65 -2.60 7.97 -6.58
C SER A 65 -2.15 9.36 -6.17
N GLY A 66 -2.61 10.38 -6.86
CA GLY A 66 -2.36 11.77 -6.53
C GLY A 66 -1.75 12.56 -7.68
N ASN A 67 -1.64 13.88 -7.47
CA ASN A 67 -1.15 14.80 -8.49
C ASN A 67 0.31 14.56 -8.86
N ALA A 68 1.07 13.90 -8.00
CA ALA A 68 2.47 13.58 -8.30
C ALA A 68 2.61 12.48 -9.34
N MET A 69 1.59 11.68 -9.56
CA MET A 69 1.65 10.55 -10.50
C MET A 69 1.52 11.07 -11.93
N ARG A 70 2.64 11.15 -12.65
CA ARG A 70 2.68 11.75 -14.00
C ARG A 70 1.86 10.96 -15.02
N ASP A 71 1.82 9.63 -14.89
CA ASP A 71 1.12 8.76 -15.82
C ASP A 71 -0.22 8.28 -15.27
N GLY A 72 -0.73 8.92 -14.23
CA GLY A 72 -1.98 8.54 -13.58
C GLY A 72 -1.79 7.54 -12.45
N ASP A 73 -2.89 7.11 -11.87
CA ASP A 73 -2.88 6.18 -10.75
C ASP A 73 -2.33 4.82 -11.16
N ALA A 74 -1.61 4.18 -10.25
CA ALA A 74 -1.07 2.84 -10.44
C ALA A 74 -1.70 1.88 -9.43
N VAL A 75 -2.14 0.72 -9.90
CA VAL A 75 -2.76 -0.31 -9.05
C VAL A 75 -1.98 -1.61 -9.23
N PHE A 76 -1.66 -2.24 -8.09
CA PHE A 76 -0.94 -3.51 -8.08
C PHE A 76 -1.66 -4.53 -7.22
N THR A 77 -1.59 -5.81 -7.61
CA THR A 77 -2.02 -6.90 -6.74
C THR A 77 -0.95 -7.18 -5.69
N VAL A 78 -1.40 -7.49 -4.48
CA VAL A 78 -0.49 -7.78 -3.36
C VAL A 78 -0.34 -9.30 -3.25
N GLY A 79 0.71 -9.81 -3.91
CA GLY A 79 0.93 -11.24 -4.00
C GLY A 79 -0.16 -11.93 -4.81
N GLY A 80 -0.32 -13.20 -4.59
CA GLY A 80 -1.46 -13.94 -5.10
C GLY A 80 -2.65 -13.82 -4.16
N GLN A 81 -3.61 -14.69 -4.35
CA GLN A 81 -4.75 -14.78 -3.46
C GLN A 81 -4.30 -15.19 -2.05
N VAL A 82 -4.70 -14.41 -1.06
CA VAL A 82 -4.44 -14.75 0.35
C VAL A 82 -5.58 -15.66 0.80
N THR A 83 -5.24 -16.87 1.19
CA THR A 83 -6.18 -17.82 1.78
C THR A 83 -5.91 -17.93 3.25
N VAL A 84 -6.90 -17.61 4.06
CA VAL A 84 -6.80 -17.72 5.51
C VAL A 84 -7.19 -19.14 5.91
N GLY A 85 -6.32 -19.80 6.66
CA GLY A 85 -6.54 -21.18 7.07
C GLY A 85 -7.70 -21.35 8.04
N THR A 86 -7.97 -22.59 8.42
CA THR A 86 -9.06 -22.94 9.33
C THR A 86 -8.65 -22.87 10.80
N SER A 87 -7.38 -22.67 11.09
CA SER A 87 -6.88 -22.53 12.46
C SER A 87 -6.94 -21.07 12.88
N THR A 88 -7.11 -20.82 14.18
CA THR A 88 -6.99 -19.48 14.74
C THR A 88 -5.54 -19.01 14.66
N GLY A 89 -5.34 -17.73 14.42
CA GLY A 89 -4.01 -17.14 14.34
C GLY A 89 -3.90 -16.16 13.18
N THR A 90 -2.78 -15.45 13.12
CA THR A 90 -2.52 -14.46 12.09
C THR A 90 -1.88 -15.09 10.88
N ASN A 91 -2.46 -14.88 9.71
CA ASN A 91 -1.86 -15.24 8.43
C ASN A 91 -1.26 -14.00 7.80
N GLN A 92 -0.09 -14.15 7.20
CA GLN A 92 0.65 -13.03 6.64
C GLN A 92 0.98 -13.27 5.18
N ASN A 93 0.93 -12.21 4.41
CA ASN A 93 1.38 -12.17 3.02
C ASN A 93 2.23 -10.93 2.82
N TYR A 94 3.33 -11.11 2.09
CA TYR A 94 4.30 -10.04 1.87
C TYR A 94 4.75 -10.06 0.42
N ILE A 95 4.83 -8.89 -0.21
CA ILE A 95 5.32 -8.77 -1.58
C ILE A 95 6.18 -7.53 -1.75
N SER A 96 7.19 -7.66 -2.59
CA SER A 96 8.03 -6.56 -3.05
C SER A 96 7.87 -6.44 -4.56
N ILE A 97 7.54 -5.25 -5.03
CA ILE A 97 7.25 -4.98 -6.43
C ILE A 97 8.27 -3.95 -6.93
N ASP A 98 9.09 -4.34 -7.90
CA ASP A 98 9.98 -3.41 -8.58
C ASP A 98 9.18 -2.62 -9.62
N THR A 99 9.37 -1.31 -9.62
CA THR A 99 8.63 -0.40 -10.49
C THR A 99 9.57 0.65 -11.08
N ASP A 100 9.02 1.45 -11.97
CA ASP A 100 9.68 2.66 -12.48
C ASP A 100 8.59 3.67 -12.79
N LEU A 101 7.90 4.14 -11.75
CA LEU A 101 6.79 5.08 -11.89
C LEU A 101 7.32 6.50 -11.82
N SER A 102 6.97 7.32 -12.80
CA SER A 102 7.36 8.73 -12.83
C SER A 102 6.53 9.55 -11.87
N VAL A 103 7.20 10.36 -11.06
CA VAL A 103 6.54 11.24 -10.09
C VAL A 103 7.04 12.67 -10.22
N GLN A 104 6.18 13.59 -9.81
CA GLN A 104 6.47 15.04 -9.82
C GLN A 104 6.85 15.49 -8.40
N PRO A 105 8.10 15.92 -8.17
CA PRO A 105 8.45 16.50 -6.88
C PRO A 105 7.57 17.70 -6.52
N GLY A 106 7.26 17.84 -5.25
CA GLY A 106 6.42 18.93 -4.75
C GLY A 106 4.92 18.68 -4.78
N ASN A 107 4.49 17.63 -5.48
CA ASN A 107 3.08 17.24 -5.53
C ASN A 107 2.81 16.06 -4.60
N SER A 108 1.55 15.74 -4.38
CA SER A 108 1.15 14.76 -3.37
C SER A 108 0.90 13.38 -3.95
N VAL A 109 1.16 12.38 -3.10
CA VAL A 109 0.88 10.96 -3.34
C VAL A 109 0.07 10.42 -2.18
N GLU A 110 -0.84 9.51 -2.47
CA GLU A 110 -1.60 8.78 -1.48
C GLU A 110 -1.52 7.28 -1.79
N ILE A 111 -1.39 6.48 -0.74
CA ILE A 111 -1.39 5.01 -0.85
C ILE A 111 -2.69 4.50 -0.26
N SER A 112 -3.40 3.67 -1.00
CA SER A 112 -4.66 3.09 -0.55
C SER A 112 -4.74 1.60 -0.83
N TYR A 113 -5.63 0.93 -0.11
CA TYR A 113 -5.76 -0.53 -0.13
C TYR A 113 -7.21 -0.93 -0.33
N ALA A 114 -7.42 -2.00 -1.09
CA ALA A 114 -8.74 -2.62 -1.28
C ALA A 114 -8.59 -4.14 -1.35
N GLN A 115 -9.71 -4.84 -1.32
CA GLN A 115 -9.75 -6.30 -1.42
C GLN A 115 -10.73 -6.74 -2.50
N VAL A 116 -10.41 -7.88 -3.13
CA VAL A 116 -11.27 -8.56 -4.09
C VAL A 116 -11.46 -9.99 -3.60
N GLY A 117 -12.69 -10.48 -3.61
CA GLY A 117 -13.06 -11.78 -3.09
C GLY A 117 -13.79 -11.64 -1.76
N ASP A 118 -13.56 -12.56 -0.83
CA ASP A 118 -14.09 -12.44 0.53
C ASP A 118 -13.51 -11.21 1.20
N THR A 119 -14.21 -10.69 2.21
CA THR A 119 -13.72 -9.54 2.96
C THR A 119 -13.20 -9.98 4.33
N ALA A 120 -12.08 -9.41 4.73
CA ALA A 120 -11.47 -9.66 6.03
C ALA A 120 -10.88 -8.37 6.57
N THR A 121 -10.70 -8.30 7.90
CA THR A 121 -9.96 -7.20 8.51
C THR A 121 -8.48 -7.48 8.41
N VAL A 122 -7.73 -6.56 7.85
CA VAL A 122 -6.32 -6.74 7.51
C VAL A 122 -5.50 -5.58 8.05
N ASP A 123 -4.40 -5.91 8.71
CA ASP A 123 -3.35 -4.92 9.02
C ASP A 123 -2.46 -4.81 7.79
N VAL A 124 -2.39 -3.62 7.22
CA VAL A 124 -1.64 -3.35 5.99
C VAL A 124 -0.49 -2.41 6.29
N ALA A 125 0.68 -2.72 5.78
CA ALA A 125 1.83 -1.82 5.79
C ALA A 125 2.41 -1.75 4.38
N ALA A 126 2.46 -0.55 3.82
CA ALA A 126 3.01 -0.32 2.49
C ALA A 126 4.19 0.63 2.57
N THR A 127 5.28 0.28 1.93
CA THR A 127 6.49 1.10 1.89
C THR A 127 6.82 1.41 0.44
N VAL A 128 6.98 2.69 0.14
CA VAL A 128 7.27 3.19 -1.22
C VAL A 128 8.67 3.79 -1.22
N GLN A 129 9.49 3.32 -2.14
CA GLN A 129 10.87 3.78 -2.30
C GLN A 129 10.96 4.74 -3.47
N PHE A 130 11.33 5.97 -3.20
CA PHE A 130 11.55 7.01 -4.20
C PHE A 130 13.04 7.15 -4.50
N SER A 131 13.35 7.52 -5.73
CA SER A 131 14.72 7.88 -6.11
C SER A 131 14.71 8.97 -7.17
N ALA A 132 15.90 9.52 -7.37
CA ALA A 132 16.11 10.53 -8.40
C ALA A 132 16.12 9.92 -9.80
#